data_73042138f2d0406975889dba64faf403
#
_entry.id   73042138f2d0406975889dba64faf403
#
_cell.length_a   1.000
_cell.length_b   1.000
_cell.length_c   1.000
_cell.angle_alpha   90.00
_cell.angle_beta   90.00
_cell.angle_gamma   90.00
#
_symmetry.space_group_name_H-M   'P 1'
#
loop_
_entity.id
_entity.type
_entity.pdbx_description
1 polymer ?
#
loop_
_entity_poly.entity_id
_entity_poly.type
_entity_poly.pdbx_seq_one_letter_code
_entity_poly.pdbx_strand_id
1 'polypeptide(L)'
;MLVPYAKTRLDLNYIIGEMIGELNCGHAYVNPGEVERPDRIKTGLLGAEISRDKSGFFRLEKILPGASWSKSLRSPLTEPGIEAKAGEFIVAIDGVPTNSVKDMYSLLVGKAGVPTEILLNSKPQLEGARKTVISPLEEEYSLYHYNWVQDNIKKVDKASNGKIGYIYIPDMGPEGLNEFSRYFYPQLDKEGLIIDDRANGGGNVSPMILERLSREPYRLTMRRGSARIGTVPDAVQVLSLIHI
;
A
#
# COMPACT_ATOMS: atom_id res chain seq x y z
N MET A 1 8.67 19.89 -39.69
CA MET A 1 9.69 19.84 -38.63
C MET A 1 9.20 20.70 -37.47
N LEU A 2 9.03 20.12 -36.25
CA LEU A 2 8.41 20.80 -35.09
C LEU A 2 9.44 21.41 -34.11
N VAL A 3 10.70 20.97 -34.17
CA VAL A 3 11.77 21.40 -33.23
C VAL A 3 11.93 22.94 -33.11
N PRO A 4 11.86 23.76 -34.19
CA PRO A 4 11.97 25.20 -34.04
C PRO A 4 10.85 25.85 -33.21
N TYR A 5 9.75 25.16 -32.99
CA TYR A 5 8.60 25.67 -32.20
C TYR A 5 8.64 25.20 -30.73
N ALA A 6 9.56 24.29 -30.36
CA ALA A 6 9.75 23.86 -28.99
C ALA A 6 10.33 25.03 -28.16
N LYS A 7 9.63 25.48 -27.15
CA LYS A 7 10.04 26.59 -26.25
C LYS A 7 10.56 26.08 -24.90
N THR A 8 10.16 24.85 -24.54
CA THR A 8 10.51 24.24 -23.28
C THR A 8 11.09 22.86 -23.48
N ARG A 9 11.74 22.33 -22.46
CA ARG A 9 12.20 20.94 -22.45
C ARG A 9 11.02 19.95 -22.60
N LEU A 10 9.85 20.30 -22.05
CA LEU A 10 8.64 19.46 -22.16
C LEU A 10 8.15 19.38 -23.60
N ASP A 11 8.17 20.48 -24.37
CA ASP A 11 7.81 20.47 -25.78
C ASP A 11 8.75 19.56 -26.58
N LEU A 12 10.05 19.63 -26.27
CA LEU A 12 11.05 18.75 -26.92
C LEU A 12 10.82 17.28 -26.57
N ASN A 13 10.53 16.99 -25.30
CA ASN A 13 10.22 15.62 -24.87
C ASN A 13 8.97 15.07 -25.56
N TYR A 14 7.94 15.91 -25.74
CA TYR A 14 6.74 15.55 -26.50
C TYR A 14 7.10 15.17 -27.96
N ILE A 15 7.87 16.02 -28.66
CA ILE A 15 8.28 15.78 -30.03
C ILE A 15 9.12 14.49 -30.16
N ILE A 16 10.03 14.26 -29.21
CA ILE A 16 10.83 13.01 -29.18
C ILE A 16 9.92 11.80 -28.90
N GLY A 17 8.93 11.94 -28.03
CA GLY A 17 7.96 10.89 -27.73
C GLY A 17 7.15 10.47 -28.96
N GLU A 18 6.66 11.45 -29.75
CA GLU A 18 5.97 11.19 -31.01
C GLU A 18 6.90 10.46 -32.01
N MET A 19 8.14 10.90 -32.13
CA MET A 19 9.13 10.21 -32.99
C MET A 19 9.39 8.77 -32.55
N ILE A 20 9.49 8.50 -31.26
CA ILE A 20 9.67 7.15 -30.71
C ILE A 20 8.44 6.30 -31.01
N GLY A 21 7.24 6.87 -30.94
CA GLY A 21 5.99 6.17 -31.31
C GLY A 21 6.01 5.64 -32.76
N GLU A 22 6.62 6.36 -33.70
CA GLU A 22 6.76 5.92 -35.09
C GLU A 22 7.68 4.71 -35.27
N LEU A 23 8.56 4.43 -34.30
CA LEU A 23 9.47 3.28 -34.36
C LEU A 23 8.76 1.95 -34.09
N ASN A 24 7.52 1.99 -33.59
CA ASN A 24 6.75 0.80 -33.21
C ASN A 24 7.54 -0.19 -32.31
N CYS A 25 8.35 0.36 -31.40
CA CYS A 25 9.17 -0.38 -30.44
C CYS A 25 8.57 -0.26 -29.04
N GLY A 26 8.36 -1.39 -28.38
CA GLY A 26 8.10 -1.40 -26.95
C GLY A 26 9.33 -1.01 -26.13
N HIS A 27 9.14 -0.55 -24.91
CA HIS A 27 10.22 -0.19 -23.97
C HIS A 27 11.15 0.93 -24.45
N ALA A 28 10.63 1.86 -25.26
CA ALA A 28 11.32 3.08 -25.63
C ALA A 28 10.73 4.27 -24.88
N TYR A 29 11.56 5.04 -24.20
CA TYR A 29 11.10 6.09 -23.27
C TYR A 29 11.86 7.39 -23.46
N VAL A 30 11.20 8.51 -23.19
CA VAL A 30 11.85 9.83 -23.10
C VAL A 30 11.96 10.20 -21.62
N ASN A 31 13.19 10.38 -21.15
CA ASN A 31 13.42 10.91 -19.82
C ASN A 31 13.17 12.41 -19.79
N PRO A 32 12.53 12.95 -18.73
CA PRO A 32 12.19 14.37 -18.65
C PRO A 32 13.40 15.32 -18.76
N GLY A 33 14.61 14.86 -18.39
CA GLY A 33 15.80 15.69 -18.39
C GLY A 33 15.71 16.83 -17.36
N GLU A 34 16.31 17.97 -17.68
CA GLU A 34 16.28 19.19 -16.84
C GLU A 34 14.92 19.87 -16.99
N VAL A 35 14.03 19.58 -16.06
CA VAL A 35 12.71 20.23 -15.94
C VAL A 35 12.60 20.83 -14.55
N GLU A 36 12.43 22.14 -14.49
CA GLU A 36 12.11 22.81 -13.22
C GLU A 36 10.78 22.29 -12.69
N ARG A 37 10.79 21.81 -11.48
CA ARG A 37 9.58 21.39 -10.77
C ARG A 37 9.43 22.28 -9.54
N PRO A 38 8.26 22.90 -9.34
CA PRO A 38 8.01 23.63 -8.11
C PRO A 38 8.09 22.70 -6.91
N ASP A 39 8.59 23.21 -5.79
CA ASP A 39 8.58 22.47 -4.53
C ASP A 39 7.15 22.11 -4.16
N ARG A 40 6.93 20.82 -3.88
CA ARG A 40 5.64 20.34 -3.43
C ARG A 40 5.47 20.63 -1.94
N ILE A 41 4.45 21.42 -1.61
CA ILE A 41 3.98 21.52 -0.22
C ILE A 41 3.29 20.21 0.14
N LYS A 42 3.86 19.50 1.12
CA LYS A 42 3.37 18.19 1.55
C LYS A 42 2.19 18.37 2.50
N THR A 43 1.08 17.70 2.19
CA THR A 43 -0.08 17.65 3.10
C THR A 43 0.08 16.43 4.01
N GLY A 44 -0.15 16.62 5.31
CA GLY A 44 -0.14 15.54 6.28
C GLY A 44 -1.34 14.61 6.09
N LEU A 45 -1.11 13.30 6.12
CA LEU A 45 -2.12 12.26 5.93
C LEU A 45 -2.25 11.41 7.21
N LEU A 46 -3.44 10.91 7.47
CA LEU A 46 -3.78 10.32 8.77
C LEU A 46 -3.83 8.78 8.76
N GLY A 47 -3.68 8.15 7.60
CA GLY A 47 -3.77 6.68 7.46
C GLY A 47 -5.14 6.15 7.84
N ALA A 48 -6.20 6.83 7.43
CA ALA A 48 -7.58 6.49 7.71
C ALA A 48 -8.52 6.91 6.58
N GLU A 49 -9.61 6.20 6.42
CA GLU A 49 -10.76 6.64 5.61
C GLU A 49 -11.60 7.61 6.44
N ILE A 50 -11.81 8.81 5.92
CA ILE A 50 -12.45 9.91 6.66
C ILE A 50 -13.55 10.49 5.81
N SER A 51 -14.71 10.71 6.38
CA SER A 51 -15.84 11.36 5.74
C SER A 51 -16.30 12.58 6.52
N ARG A 52 -16.96 13.53 5.83
CA ARG A 52 -17.59 14.66 6.47
C ARG A 52 -18.98 14.29 6.95
N ASP A 53 -19.25 14.42 8.23
CA ASP A 53 -20.56 14.20 8.83
C ASP A 53 -21.51 15.38 8.64
N LYS A 54 -22.82 15.17 8.84
CA LYS A 54 -23.86 16.20 8.76
C LYS A 54 -23.66 17.34 9.76
N SER A 55 -22.97 17.08 10.87
CA SER A 55 -22.57 18.09 11.88
C SER A 55 -21.51 19.05 11.36
N GLY A 56 -20.87 18.74 10.21
CA GLY A 56 -19.74 19.47 9.65
C GLY A 56 -18.38 18.96 10.15
N PHE A 57 -18.33 18.19 11.23
CA PHE A 57 -17.11 17.53 11.68
C PHE A 57 -16.74 16.33 10.80
N PHE A 58 -15.51 15.83 10.93
CA PHE A 58 -14.99 14.73 10.13
C PHE A 58 -14.91 13.45 10.95
N ARG A 59 -15.49 12.38 10.42
CA ARG A 59 -15.59 11.07 11.06
C ARG A 59 -14.53 10.12 10.53
N LEU A 60 -13.88 9.39 11.43
CA LEU A 60 -13.01 8.26 11.11
C LEU A 60 -13.88 7.06 10.74
N GLU A 61 -14.02 6.77 9.46
CA GLU A 61 -14.79 5.61 9.00
C GLU A 61 -14.03 4.31 9.20
N LYS A 62 -12.75 4.31 8.86
CA LYS A 62 -11.82 3.18 9.02
C LYS A 62 -10.43 3.70 9.33
N ILE A 63 -9.79 3.15 10.33
CA ILE A 63 -8.36 3.36 10.58
C ILE A 63 -7.62 2.20 9.95
N LEU A 64 -6.61 2.49 9.11
CA LEU A 64 -5.81 1.47 8.46
C LEU A 64 -4.85 0.85 9.51
N PRO A 65 -5.00 -0.43 9.86
CA PRO A 65 -4.20 -1.01 10.93
C PRO A 65 -2.71 -1.09 10.59
N GLY A 66 -2.39 -1.26 9.31
CA GLY A 66 -1.01 -1.32 8.84
C GLY A 66 -0.19 -2.47 9.42
N ALA A 67 1.13 -2.28 9.47
CA ALA A 67 2.09 -3.26 9.96
C ALA A 67 3.02 -2.66 11.01
N SER A 68 3.11 -3.30 12.16
CA SER A 68 3.88 -2.77 13.31
C SER A 68 5.41 -2.73 13.08
N TRP A 69 5.94 -3.52 12.14
CA TRP A 69 7.38 -3.62 11.86
C TRP A 69 7.93 -2.55 10.91
N SER A 70 7.07 -1.77 10.26
CA SER A 70 7.47 -0.74 9.30
C SER A 70 6.79 0.59 9.58
N LYS A 71 7.57 1.66 9.67
CA LYS A 71 7.03 3.01 9.90
C LYS A 71 6.16 3.50 8.73
N SER A 72 6.54 3.18 7.48
CA SER A 72 5.78 3.56 6.29
C SER A 72 4.46 2.82 6.14
N LEU A 73 4.31 1.68 6.83
CA LEU A 73 3.10 0.86 6.83
C LEU A 73 2.29 1.02 8.12
N ARG A 74 2.47 2.08 8.88
CA ARG A 74 1.76 2.31 10.14
C ARG A 74 0.96 3.60 10.08
N SER A 75 -0.33 3.51 10.38
CA SER A 75 -1.15 4.71 10.56
C SER A 75 -0.69 5.49 11.81
N PRO A 76 -0.54 6.82 11.75
CA PRO A 76 -0.26 7.62 12.93
C PRO A 76 -1.35 7.53 14.01
N LEU A 77 -2.57 7.13 13.62
CA LEU A 77 -3.68 6.91 14.55
C LEU A 77 -3.61 5.56 15.30
N THR A 78 -2.68 4.67 14.90
CA THR A 78 -2.43 3.38 15.57
C THR A 78 -1.17 3.37 16.43
N GLU A 79 -0.50 4.51 16.55
CA GLU A 79 0.69 4.61 17.40
C GLU A 79 0.32 4.44 18.90
N PRO A 80 1.23 3.87 19.71
CA PRO A 80 0.99 3.69 21.13
C PRO A 80 0.58 4.99 21.83
N GLY A 81 -0.49 4.94 22.62
CA GLY A 81 -1.02 6.08 23.35
C GLY A 81 -2.02 6.95 22.59
N ILE A 82 -2.24 6.71 21.29
CA ILE A 82 -3.20 7.50 20.49
C ILE A 82 -4.65 7.04 20.73
N GLU A 83 -4.88 5.72 20.78
CA GLU A 83 -6.18 5.08 21.07
C GLU A 83 -7.36 5.57 20.21
N ALA A 84 -7.09 6.00 18.97
CA ALA A 84 -8.12 6.40 18.04
C ALA A 84 -8.97 5.19 17.61
N LYS A 85 -10.28 5.39 17.43
CA LYS A 85 -11.22 4.33 17.05
C LYS A 85 -12.04 4.76 15.84
N ALA A 86 -12.34 3.80 14.97
CA ALA A 86 -13.32 4.01 13.92
C ALA A 86 -14.68 4.41 14.54
N GLY A 87 -15.35 5.37 13.91
CA GLY A 87 -16.57 5.98 14.40
C GLY A 87 -16.38 7.25 15.24
N GLU A 88 -15.17 7.55 15.72
CA GLU A 88 -14.86 8.82 16.37
C GLU A 88 -14.75 9.98 15.37
N PHE A 89 -14.85 11.18 15.88
CA PHE A 89 -14.75 12.42 15.10
C PHE A 89 -13.44 13.14 15.40
N ILE A 90 -12.81 13.66 14.36
CA ILE A 90 -11.73 14.63 14.47
C ILE A 90 -12.42 15.99 14.58
N VAL A 91 -12.49 16.53 15.79
CA VAL A 91 -13.26 17.75 16.07
C VAL A 91 -12.42 19.03 16.00
N ALA A 92 -11.09 18.93 16.19
CA ALA A 92 -10.17 20.04 15.95
C ALA A 92 -8.78 19.54 15.55
N ILE A 93 -8.02 20.39 14.84
CA ILE A 93 -6.61 20.21 14.49
C ILE A 93 -5.87 21.51 14.83
N ASP A 94 -4.81 21.43 15.64
CA ASP A 94 -4.03 22.57 16.15
C ASP A 94 -4.93 23.73 16.67
N GLY A 95 -5.98 23.36 17.42
CA GLY A 95 -6.94 24.30 18.02
C GLY A 95 -8.00 24.84 17.05
N VAL A 96 -7.95 24.50 15.77
CA VAL A 96 -8.96 24.93 14.78
C VAL A 96 -10.05 23.87 14.66
N PRO A 97 -11.33 24.20 14.95
CA PRO A 97 -12.44 23.26 14.78
C PRO A 97 -12.59 22.80 13.33
N THR A 98 -12.70 21.50 13.11
CA THR A 98 -12.75 20.95 11.73
C THR A 98 -14.06 21.27 11.01
N ASN A 99 -15.15 21.51 11.74
CA ASN A 99 -16.41 21.96 11.14
C ASN A 99 -16.39 23.40 10.60
N SER A 100 -15.36 24.19 10.95
CA SER A 100 -15.18 25.56 10.44
C SER A 100 -14.57 25.60 9.04
N VAL A 101 -14.03 24.46 8.54
CA VAL A 101 -13.40 24.36 7.22
C VAL A 101 -14.20 23.44 6.30
N LYS A 102 -14.07 23.70 4.99
CA LYS A 102 -14.70 22.84 3.97
C LYS A 102 -14.00 21.51 3.83
N ASP A 103 -12.68 21.52 3.95
CA ASP A 103 -11.80 20.35 3.84
C ASP A 103 -10.78 20.39 4.99
N MET A 104 -10.80 19.35 5.85
CA MET A 104 -9.89 19.28 6.99
C MET A 104 -8.42 19.15 6.58
N TYR A 105 -8.12 18.62 5.39
CA TYR A 105 -6.73 18.48 4.93
C TYR A 105 -6.08 19.86 4.69
N SER A 106 -6.87 20.95 4.54
CA SER A 106 -6.34 22.31 4.53
C SER A 106 -5.60 22.67 5.83
N LEU A 107 -5.99 22.06 6.97
CA LEU A 107 -5.34 22.25 8.27
C LEU A 107 -4.06 21.39 8.41
N LEU A 108 -3.84 20.44 7.50
CA LEU A 108 -2.70 19.53 7.51
C LEU A 108 -1.66 19.89 6.43
N VAL A 109 -1.84 20.97 5.71
CA VAL A 109 -0.85 21.46 4.73
C VAL A 109 0.46 21.82 5.44
N GLY A 110 1.58 21.26 4.96
CA GLY A 110 2.89 21.43 5.57
C GLY A 110 3.11 20.61 6.88
N LYS A 111 2.16 19.74 7.26
CA LYS A 111 2.20 18.97 8.50
C LYS A 111 2.74 17.55 8.36
N ALA A 112 3.13 17.13 7.16
CA ALA A 112 3.74 15.81 6.98
C ALA A 112 5.01 15.65 7.83
N GLY A 113 5.02 14.65 8.72
CA GLY A 113 6.11 14.40 9.67
C GLY A 113 6.22 15.42 10.83
N VAL A 114 5.33 16.40 10.91
CA VAL A 114 5.34 17.42 11.96
C VAL A 114 4.36 17.04 13.06
N PRO A 115 4.78 17.01 14.34
CA PRO A 115 3.87 16.78 15.45
C PRO A 115 2.68 17.73 15.41
N THR A 116 1.48 17.19 15.33
CA THR A 116 0.24 17.92 15.13
C THR A 116 -0.77 17.49 16.17
N GLU A 117 -1.38 18.47 16.84
CA GLU A 117 -2.42 18.21 17.83
C GLU A 117 -3.73 17.91 17.14
N ILE A 118 -4.38 16.83 17.53
CA ILE A 118 -5.76 16.54 17.13
C ILE A 118 -6.65 16.32 18.36
N LEU A 119 -7.89 16.77 18.27
CA LEU A 119 -8.93 16.47 19.25
C LEU A 119 -9.88 15.42 18.69
N LEU A 120 -10.00 14.30 19.40
CA LEU A 120 -10.88 13.19 19.07
C LEU A 120 -12.06 13.11 20.05
N ASN A 121 -13.23 12.80 19.53
CA ASN A 121 -14.43 12.64 20.35
C ASN A 121 -15.34 11.55 19.76
N SER A 122 -16.04 10.82 20.62
CA SER A 122 -17.09 9.88 20.20
C SER A 122 -18.37 10.57 19.69
N LYS A 123 -18.51 11.87 19.97
CA LYS A 123 -19.61 12.73 19.51
C LYS A 123 -19.08 13.87 18.65
N PRO A 124 -19.86 14.39 17.70
CA PRO A 124 -19.45 15.50 16.84
C PRO A 124 -19.55 16.86 17.59
N GLN A 125 -18.73 17.03 18.61
CA GLN A 125 -18.68 18.23 19.47
C GLN A 125 -17.29 18.40 20.09
N LEU A 126 -16.92 19.63 20.42
CA LEU A 126 -15.63 19.96 21.05
C LEU A 126 -15.63 19.58 22.55
N GLU A 127 -16.76 19.73 23.23
CA GLU A 127 -16.88 19.44 24.67
C GLU A 127 -16.61 17.94 24.93
N GLY A 128 -15.73 17.66 25.87
CA GLY A 128 -15.34 16.30 26.24
C GLY A 128 -14.39 15.61 25.23
N ALA A 129 -13.88 16.35 24.25
CA ALA A 129 -12.88 15.81 23.33
C ALA A 129 -11.55 15.51 24.04
N ARG A 130 -10.93 14.38 23.68
CA ARG A 130 -9.59 14.05 24.16
C ARG A 130 -8.53 14.57 23.20
N LYS A 131 -7.49 15.13 23.76
CA LYS A 131 -6.34 15.64 23.04
C LYS A 131 -5.34 14.52 22.78
N THR A 132 -4.80 14.46 21.57
CA THR A 132 -3.66 13.62 21.23
C THR A 132 -2.74 14.33 20.22
N VAL A 133 -1.49 13.92 20.15
CA VAL A 133 -0.51 14.45 19.21
C VAL A 133 -0.05 13.32 18.31
N ILE A 134 -0.11 13.55 17.01
CA ILE A 134 0.30 12.60 15.99
C ILE A 134 1.33 13.24 15.07
N SER A 135 2.09 12.41 14.34
CA SER A 135 2.93 12.85 13.23
C SER A 135 2.32 12.36 11.93
N PRO A 136 1.58 13.22 11.19
CA PRO A 136 0.93 12.82 9.95
C PRO A 136 1.92 12.28 8.92
N LEU A 137 1.48 11.33 8.08
CA LEU A 137 2.28 10.74 7.02
C LEU A 137 2.47 11.72 5.86
N GLU A 138 3.56 11.54 5.12
CA GLU A 138 3.78 12.25 3.86
C GLU A 138 3.02 11.59 2.69
N GLU A 139 2.90 10.27 2.73
CA GLU A 139 2.15 9.46 1.76
C GLU A 139 1.51 8.27 2.51
N GLU A 140 0.42 7.75 1.97
CA GLU A 140 -0.30 6.61 2.56
C GLU A 140 -0.64 5.52 1.54
N TYR A 141 -0.09 5.63 0.31
CA TYR A 141 -0.32 4.64 -0.74
C TYR A 141 0.13 3.25 -0.29
N SER A 142 1.34 3.13 0.23
CA SER A 142 1.89 1.86 0.71
C SER A 142 1.06 1.26 1.85
N LEU A 143 0.50 2.10 2.72
CA LEU A 143 -0.37 1.68 3.80
C LEU A 143 -1.72 1.15 3.28
N TYR A 144 -2.37 1.88 2.35
CA TYR A 144 -3.60 1.43 1.69
C TYR A 144 -3.38 0.13 0.94
N HIS A 145 -2.30 0.06 0.15
CA HIS A 145 -1.93 -1.12 -0.60
C HIS A 145 -1.72 -2.35 0.29
N TYR A 146 -0.94 -2.20 1.36
CA TYR A 146 -0.74 -3.27 2.34
C TYR A 146 -2.06 -3.77 2.92
N ASN A 147 -2.94 -2.86 3.36
CA ASN A 147 -4.23 -3.25 3.92
C ASN A 147 -5.12 -3.95 2.88
N TRP A 148 -5.09 -3.49 1.62
CA TRP A 148 -5.80 -4.15 0.52
C TRP A 148 -5.31 -5.59 0.30
N VAL A 149 -4.00 -5.83 0.32
CA VAL A 149 -3.44 -7.19 0.23
C VAL A 149 -3.90 -8.06 1.41
N GLN A 150 -3.83 -7.52 2.65
CA GLN A 150 -4.28 -8.24 3.84
C GLN A 150 -5.77 -8.58 3.79
N ASP A 151 -6.59 -7.67 3.32
CA ASP A 151 -8.03 -7.88 3.18
C ASP A 151 -8.33 -8.93 2.10
N ASN A 152 -7.57 -8.97 0.99
CA ASN A 152 -7.68 -10.02 -0.03
C ASN A 152 -7.27 -11.39 0.52
N ILE A 153 -6.18 -11.49 1.26
CA ILE A 153 -5.77 -12.73 1.93
C ILE A 153 -6.90 -13.26 2.81
N LYS A 154 -7.47 -12.42 3.70
CA LYS A 154 -8.59 -12.79 4.57
C LYS A 154 -9.84 -13.22 3.78
N LYS A 155 -10.12 -12.52 2.69
CA LYS A 155 -11.27 -12.80 1.81
C LYS A 155 -11.14 -14.16 1.15
N VAL A 156 -9.98 -14.47 0.59
CA VAL A 156 -9.69 -15.77 -0.05
C VAL A 156 -9.70 -16.89 0.99
N ASP A 157 -9.03 -16.70 2.12
CA ASP A 157 -8.99 -17.69 3.22
C ASP A 157 -10.41 -18.03 3.68
N LYS A 158 -11.24 -17.01 3.95
CA LYS A 158 -12.65 -17.20 4.35
C LYS A 158 -13.48 -17.91 3.26
N ALA A 159 -13.33 -17.50 2.00
CA ALA A 159 -14.12 -18.06 0.90
C ALA A 159 -13.77 -19.51 0.60
N SER A 160 -12.52 -19.92 0.86
CA SER A 160 -12.02 -21.28 0.62
C SER A 160 -12.01 -22.17 1.86
N ASN A 161 -12.51 -21.69 3.00
CA ASN A 161 -12.36 -22.36 4.30
C ASN A 161 -10.90 -22.70 4.62
N GLY A 162 -9.99 -21.77 4.36
CA GLY A 162 -8.56 -21.90 4.64
C GLY A 162 -7.77 -22.72 3.62
N LYS A 163 -8.38 -23.21 2.54
CA LYS A 163 -7.77 -24.12 1.57
C LYS A 163 -6.91 -23.44 0.52
N ILE A 164 -7.26 -22.21 0.14
CA ILE A 164 -6.59 -21.48 -0.92
C ILE A 164 -5.74 -20.35 -0.32
N GLY A 165 -4.50 -20.26 -0.75
CA GLY A 165 -3.61 -19.14 -0.46
C GLY A 165 -3.77 -17.98 -1.45
N TYR A 166 -3.27 -16.79 -1.06
CA TYR A 166 -3.26 -15.62 -1.92
C TYR A 166 -1.92 -14.88 -1.77
N ILE A 167 -1.33 -14.54 -2.91
CA ILE A 167 -0.10 -13.74 -3.01
C ILE A 167 -0.35 -12.62 -4.02
N TYR A 168 0.02 -11.40 -3.66
CA TYR A 168 0.09 -10.28 -4.60
C TYR A 168 1.54 -9.96 -4.92
N ILE A 169 1.84 -9.74 -6.22
CA ILE A 169 3.20 -9.43 -6.71
C ILE A 169 3.16 -8.07 -7.42
N PRO A 170 3.64 -6.99 -6.76
CA PRO A 170 3.54 -5.62 -7.29
C PRO A 170 4.43 -5.36 -8.51
N ASP A 171 5.57 -6.04 -8.58
CA ASP A 171 6.53 -5.94 -9.67
C ASP A 171 7.33 -7.25 -9.81
N MET A 172 8.11 -7.35 -10.87
CA MET A 172 9.09 -8.43 -11.04
C MET A 172 10.51 -7.95 -10.70
N GLY A 173 10.61 -7.14 -9.65
CA GLY A 173 11.83 -6.60 -9.06
C GLY A 173 12.07 -7.12 -7.64
N PRO A 174 12.98 -6.49 -6.88
CA PRO A 174 13.29 -6.87 -5.51
C PRO A 174 12.10 -6.78 -4.56
N GLU A 175 11.19 -5.81 -4.76
CA GLU A 175 10.00 -5.64 -3.91
C GLU A 175 9.04 -6.81 -4.14
N GLY A 176 8.71 -7.13 -5.38
CA GLY A 176 7.85 -8.27 -5.70
C GLY A 176 8.42 -9.61 -5.25
N LEU A 177 9.74 -9.81 -5.36
CA LEU A 177 10.40 -11.02 -4.84
C LEU A 177 10.30 -11.12 -3.32
N ASN A 178 10.42 -10.00 -2.61
CA ASN A 178 10.25 -9.96 -1.15
C ASN A 178 8.81 -10.26 -0.74
N GLU A 179 7.83 -9.66 -1.43
CA GLU A 179 6.40 -9.93 -1.18
C GLU A 179 6.05 -11.38 -1.50
N PHE A 180 6.53 -11.91 -2.64
CA PHE A 180 6.39 -13.31 -2.96
C PHE A 180 6.94 -14.20 -1.84
N SER A 181 8.17 -13.97 -1.41
CA SER A 181 8.80 -14.79 -0.36
C SER A 181 8.06 -14.68 0.97
N ARG A 182 7.58 -13.50 1.33
CA ARG A 182 6.84 -13.24 2.57
C ARG A 182 5.55 -14.06 2.66
N TYR A 183 4.83 -14.15 1.55
CA TYR A 183 3.50 -14.79 1.54
C TYR A 183 3.51 -16.21 0.97
N PHE A 184 4.52 -16.60 0.23
CA PHE A 184 4.64 -17.94 -0.34
C PHE A 184 4.90 -19.03 0.71
N TYR A 185 5.98 -18.87 1.47
CA TYR A 185 6.41 -19.89 2.41
C TYR A 185 5.41 -20.20 3.53
N PRO A 186 4.66 -19.23 4.09
CA PRO A 186 3.61 -19.57 5.06
C PRO A 186 2.40 -20.32 4.50
N GLN A 187 2.27 -20.42 3.18
CA GLN A 187 1.12 -21.00 2.48
C GLN A 187 1.45 -22.26 1.68
N LEU A 188 2.60 -22.89 1.95
CA LEU A 188 3.02 -24.13 1.26
C LEU A 188 2.10 -25.33 1.49
N ASP A 189 1.30 -25.30 2.55
CA ASP A 189 0.36 -26.35 2.93
C ASP A 189 -1.06 -26.14 2.39
N LYS A 190 -1.30 -25.08 1.63
CA LYS A 190 -2.59 -24.83 1.00
C LYS A 190 -2.85 -25.76 -0.18
N GLU A 191 -4.13 -26.06 -0.43
CA GLU A 191 -4.56 -26.92 -1.56
C GLU A 191 -4.46 -26.21 -2.92
N GLY A 192 -4.44 -24.89 -2.92
CA GLY A 192 -4.33 -24.05 -4.11
C GLY A 192 -3.74 -22.68 -3.76
N LEU A 193 -3.26 -21.96 -4.78
CA LEU A 193 -2.66 -20.64 -4.63
C LEU A 193 -3.14 -19.70 -5.72
N ILE A 194 -3.66 -18.56 -5.32
CA ILE A 194 -3.95 -17.42 -6.22
C ILE A 194 -2.73 -16.53 -6.22
N ILE A 195 -2.16 -16.32 -7.40
CA ILE A 195 -1.11 -15.33 -7.64
C ILE A 195 -1.74 -14.17 -8.39
N ASP A 196 -1.80 -13.02 -7.74
CA ASP A 196 -2.38 -11.79 -8.26
C ASP A 196 -1.24 -10.84 -8.64
N ASP A 197 -1.10 -10.60 -9.92
CA ASP A 197 -0.12 -9.67 -10.50
C ASP A 197 -0.77 -8.52 -11.26
N ARG A 198 -2.03 -8.23 -10.99
CA ARG A 198 -2.72 -7.08 -11.57
C ARG A 198 -1.98 -5.80 -11.25
N ALA A 199 -1.77 -4.96 -12.28
CA ALA A 199 -0.96 -3.74 -12.22
C ALA A 199 0.52 -3.98 -11.86
N ASN A 200 1.04 -5.19 -12.09
CA ASN A 200 2.46 -5.47 -11.93
C ASN A 200 3.30 -4.57 -12.84
N GLY A 201 4.31 -3.92 -12.23
CA GLY A 201 5.19 -2.96 -12.91
C GLY A 201 6.25 -3.57 -13.83
N GLY A 202 6.31 -4.93 -13.93
CA GLY A 202 7.35 -5.63 -14.68
C GLY A 202 8.68 -5.73 -13.91
N GLY A 203 9.71 -6.25 -14.57
CA GLY A 203 11.04 -6.47 -14.03
C GLY A 203 11.67 -7.76 -14.55
N ASN A 204 12.62 -8.36 -13.80
CA ASN A 204 13.43 -9.48 -14.27
C ASN A 204 13.58 -10.64 -13.25
N VAL A 205 12.83 -10.66 -12.15
CA VAL A 205 12.90 -11.73 -11.14
C VAL A 205 11.92 -12.88 -11.41
N SER A 206 11.10 -12.81 -12.45
CA SER A 206 10.15 -13.88 -12.80
C SER A 206 10.77 -15.28 -12.89
N PRO A 207 12.00 -15.47 -13.43
CA PRO A 207 12.63 -16.78 -13.42
C PRO A 207 12.85 -17.35 -12.00
N MET A 208 13.13 -16.49 -11.03
CA MET A 208 13.33 -16.90 -9.63
C MET A 208 12.00 -17.33 -8.98
N ILE A 209 10.92 -16.65 -9.31
CA ILE A 209 9.57 -17.01 -8.85
C ILE A 209 9.14 -18.33 -9.46
N LEU A 210 9.30 -18.48 -10.79
CA LEU A 210 8.97 -19.71 -11.51
C LEU A 210 9.76 -20.90 -10.97
N GLU A 211 11.06 -20.73 -10.68
CA GLU A 211 11.89 -21.77 -10.08
C GLU A 211 11.33 -22.22 -8.73
N ARG A 212 10.83 -21.29 -7.90
CA ARG A 212 10.22 -21.65 -6.62
C ARG A 212 8.90 -22.40 -6.78
N LEU A 213 8.08 -21.99 -7.74
CA LEU A 213 6.78 -22.60 -8.01
C LEU A 213 6.91 -24.00 -8.64
N SER A 214 7.95 -24.24 -9.42
CA SER A 214 8.18 -25.50 -10.14
C SER A 214 9.09 -26.49 -9.41
N ARG A 215 9.44 -26.25 -8.15
CA ARG A 215 10.29 -27.15 -7.38
C ARG A 215 9.60 -28.49 -7.11
N GLU A 216 10.31 -29.57 -7.39
CA GLU A 216 9.89 -30.92 -7.04
C GLU A 216 10.63 -31.39 -5.77
N PRO A 217 9.90 -31.82 -4.74
CA PRO A 217 10.53 -32.39 -3.54
C PRO A 217 11.23 -33.71 -3.85
N TYR A 218 12.47 -33.84 -3.47
CA TYR A 218 13.21 -35.10 -3.56
C TYR A 218 13.35 -35.83 -2.20
N ARG A 219 12.99 -35.15 -1.10
CA ARG A 219 13.05 -35.73 0.25
C ARG A 219 11.91 -35.17 1.12
N LEU A 220 11.32 -36.06 1.92
CA LEU A 220 10.42 -35.70 3.01
C LEU A 220 11.19 -35.70 4.33
N THR A 221 10.89 -34.78 5.21
CA THR A 221 11.46 -34.66 6.55
C THR A 221 10.36 -34.63 7.59
N MET A 222 10.53 -35.40 8.66
CA MET A 222 9.62 -35.38 9.81
C MET A 222 10.44 -35.37 11.09
N ARG A 223 10.09 -34.46 12.01
CA ARG A 223 10.70 -34.47 13.35
C ARG A 223 9.82 -35.27 14.31
N ARG A 224 10.45 -35.98 15.22
CA ARG A 224 9.74 -36.72 16.29
C ARG A 224 8.87 -35.73 17.08
N GLY A 225 7.58 -36.02 17.23
CA GLY A 225 6.62 -35.18 17.93
C GLY A 225 6.03 -34.02 17.09
N SER A 226 6.38 -33.90 15.80
CA SER A 226 5.75 -32.96 14.87
C SER A 226 4.69 -33.68 14.04
N ALA A 227 3.51 -33.07 13.93
CA ALA A 227 2.48 -33.53 12.99
C ALA A 227 2.74 -33.04 11.55
N ARG A 228 3.75 -32.17 11.35
CA ARG A 228 4.04 -31.55 10.06
C ARG A 228 5.17 -32.29 9.35
N ILE A 229 4.93 -32.63 8.09
CA ILE A 229 5.94 -33.16 7.17
C ILE A 229 6.49 -31.97 6.38
N GLY A 230 7.80 -31.81 6.39
CA GLY A 230 8.50 -30.84 5.54
C GLY A 230 9.02 -31.48 4.26
N THR A 231 9.21 -30.69 3.25
CA THR A 231 9.83 -31.10 1.97
C THR A 231 11.24 -30.55 1.81
N VAL A 232 12.07 -31.17 1.00
CA VAL A 232 13.38 -30.65 0.59
C VAL A 232 13.52 -30.79 -0.93
N PRO A 233 13.71 -29.66 -1.66
CA PRO A 233 13.56 -28.29 -1.18
C PRO A 233 12.14 -28.01 -0.68
N ASP A 234 11.98 -26.86 0.00
CA ASP A 234 10.64 -26.36 0.29
C ASP A 234 9.90 -26.15 -1.04
N ALA A 235 8.81 -26.85 -1.23
CA ALA A 235 8.05 -26.87 -2.47
C ALA A 235 6.57 -26.80 -2.18
N VAL A 236 5.84 -26.26 -3.14
CA VAL A 236 4.38 -26.19 -3.07
C VAL A 236 3.82 -27.60 -3.24
N GLN A 237 2.98 -28.01 -2.30
CA GLN A 237 2.17 -29.24 -2.44
C GLN A 237 0.82 -28.93 -3.09
N VAL A 238 0.80 -27.95 -3.96
CA VAL A 238 -0.43 -27.39 -4.55
C VAL A 238 -0.87 -28.23 -5.72
N LEU A 239 -2.13 -28.61 -5.71
CA LEU A 239 -2.77 -29.32 -6.81
C LEU A 239 -3.24 -28.38 -7.93
N SER A 240 -3.32 -27.06 -7.66
CA SER A 240 -3.80 -26.07 -8.63
C SER A 240 -3.21 -24.68 -8.38
N LEU A 241 -2.81 -24.02 -9.46
CA LEU A 241 -2.40 -22.61 -9.51
C LEU A 241 -3.43 -21.83 -10.31
N ILE A 242 -3.88 -20.68 -9.77
CA ILE A 242 -4.70 -19.71 -10.47
C ILE A 242 -3.90 -18.42 -10.57
N HIS A 243 -3.60 -18.00 -11.79
CA HIS A 243 -2.96 -16.73 -12.11
C HIS A 243 -4.02 -15.70 -12.52
N ILE A 244 -3.97 -14.49 -11.98
CA ILE A 244 -4.90 -13.39 -12.26
C ILE A 244 -4.11 -12.14 -12.67
#